data_a1316137c2a3bf3b5905f202b9866489
#
_entry.id   a1316137c2a3bf3b5905f202b9866489
#
_cell.length_a   1.000
_cell.length_b   1.000
_cell.length_c   1.000
_cell.angle_alpha   90.00
_cell.angle_beta   90.00
_cell.angle_gamma   90.00
#
_symmetry.space_group_name_H-M   'P 1'
#
loop_
_entity.id
_entity.type
_entity.pdbx_description
1 polymer ?
#
loop_
_entity_poly.entity_id
_entity_poly.type
_entity_poly.pdbx_seq_one_letter_code
_entity_poly.pdbx_strand_id
1 'polypeptide(L)'
;MNTVRSALFVPATRPERIPKALVSGAERVIVDLEDAVQEDLKAVARDHLDAFLQAHPSAQVLVRVNAPGHREHAADLLLCRRHAGVSGILLPKAETPAQVERAGATGKAVWPIIESACGLARLASLAQAPGVERLSFGSLDLGLDLNLRTASEAAEQVLGHARYA
;
A
#
# COMPACT_ATOMS: atom_id res chain seq x y z
N MET A 1 -17.11 12.33 4.82
CA MET A 1 -15.98 11.40 4.60
C MET A 1 -15.23 11.24 5.91
N ASN A 2 -15.09 10.02 6.44
CA ASN A 2 -14.25 9.80 7.62
C ASN A 2 -12.78 9.87 7.20
N THR A 3 -12.06 10.86 7.70
CA THR A 3 -10.63 11.01 7.44
C THR A 3 -9.86 9.97 8.26
N VAL A 4 -9.20 9.02 7.62
CA VAL A 4 -8.28 8.09 8.29
C VAL A 4 -7.05 8.88 8.76
N ARG A 5 -6.82 8.91 10.07
CA ARG A 5 -5.75 9.68 10.72
C ARG A 5 -4.55 8.81 11.10
N SER A 6 -4.76 7.50 11.24
CA SER A 6 -3.71 6.57 11.62
C SER A 6 -3.84 5.24 10.90
N ALA A 7 -2.70 4.71 10.47
CA ALA A 7 -2.58 3.38 9.88
C ALA A 7 -1.35 2.68 10.46
N LEU A 8 -1.51 1.43 10.89
CA LEU A 8 -0.44 0.65 11.50
C LEU A 8 -0.01 -0.47 10.56
N PHE A 9 1.27 -0.49 10.20
CA PHE A 9 1.85 -1.54 9.38
C PHE A 9 2.21 -2.78 10.21
N VAL A 10 1.93 -3.96 9.64
CA VAL A 10 2.29 -5.27 10.19
C VAL A 10 2.89 -6.11 9.06
N PRO A 11 4.15 -6.57 9.17
CA PRO A 11 4.72 -7.50 8.19
C PRO A 11 3.91 -8.80 8.14
N ALA A 12 3.57 -9.28 6.94
CA ALA A 12 2.82 -10.53 6.77
C ALA A 12 3.61 -11.78 7.23
N THR A 13 4.93 -11.66 7.39
CA THR A 13 5.77 -12.68 8.02
C THR A 13 5.52 -12.84 9.53
N ARG A 14 4.74 -11.93 10.13
CA ARG A 14 4.44 -11.92 11.58
C ARG A 14 2.93 -11.90 11.80
N PRO A 15 2.18 -12.91 11.31
CA PRO A 15 0.71 -12.95 11.36
C PRO A 15 0.16 -12.86 12.79
N GLU A 16 0.91 -13.33 13.80
CA GLU A 16 0.55 -13.25 15.22
C GLU A 16 0.43 -11.80 15.75
N ARG A 17 0.94 -10.83 14.99
CA ARG A 17 0.83 -9.41 15.34
C ARG A 17 -0.45 -8.76 14.81
N ILE A 18 -1.09 -9.34 13.80
CA ILE A 18 -2.28 -8.75 13.18
C ILE A 18 -3.43 -8.57 14.20
N PRO A 19 -3.79 -9.57 15.03
CA PRO A 19 -4.85 -9.37 16.03
C PRO A 19 -4.55 -8.25 17.03
N LYS A 20 -3.28 -8.10 17.43
CA LYS A 20 -2.85 -7.02 18.34
C LYS A 20 -2.95 -5.65 17.66
N ALA A 21 -2.60 -5.57 16.38
CA ALA A 21 -2.73 -4.34 15.62
C ALA A 21 -4.20 -3.92 15.46
N LEU A 22 -5.10 -4.87 15.20
CA LEU A 22 -6.52 -4.60 15.03
C LEU A 22 -7.19 -4.02 16.28
N VAL A 23 -6.65 -4.30 17.47
CA VAL A 23 -7.18 -3.77 18.74
C VAL A 23 -6.34 -2.61 19.31
N SER A 24 -5.33 -2.13 18.58
CA SER A 24 -4.39 -1.09 19.04
C SER A 24 -5.00 0.32 19.11
N GLY A 25 -6.18 0.51 18.51
CA GLY A 25 -6.78 1.84 18.32
C GLY A 25 -6.37 2.53 17.01
N ALA A 26 -5.49 1.95 16.20
CA ALA A 26 -5.23 2.43 14.85
C ALA A 26 -6.50 2.30 13.98
N GLU A 27 -6.81 3.35 13.21
CA GLU A 27 -8.03 3.37 12.39
C GLU A 27 -7.97 2.41 11.21
N ARG A 28 -6.76 2.08 10.76
CA ARG A 28 -6.51 1.05 9.74
C ARG A 28 -5.29 0.21 10.12
N VAL A 29 -5.34 -1.05 9.77
CA VAL A 29 -4.18 -1.96 9.83
C VAL A 29 -3.80 -2.32 8.40
N ILE A 30 -2.53 -2.16 8.07
CA ILE A 30 -1.95 -2.49 6.77
C ILE A 30 -1.07 -3.72 6.95
N VAL A 31 -1.46 -4.83 6.34
CA VAL A 31 -0.60 -6.01 6.28
C VAL A 31 0.32 -5.89 5.07
N ASP A 32 1.62 -5.98 5.33
CA ASP A 32 2.64 -5.68 4.36
C ASP A 32 3.22 -6.94 3.72
N LEU A 33 3.17 -7.02 2.39
CA LEU A 33 3.80 -8.04 1.56
C LEU A 33 5.03 -7.50 0.80
N GLU A 34 5.32 -6.20 0.94
CA GLU A 34 6.39 -5.54 0.18
C GLU A 34 7.66 -5.35 1.02
N ASP A 35 8.06 -4.11 1.32
CA ASP A 35 9.39 -3.78 1.88
C ASP A 35 9.70 -4.41 3.23
N ALA A 36 8.69 -4.65 4.08
CA ALA A 36 8.89 -5.31 5.36
C ALA A 36 9.06 -6.84 5.25
N VAL A 37 9.08 -7.38 4.02
CA VAL A 37 9.20 -8.80 3.74
C VAL A 37 10.39 -9.06 2.83
N GLN A 38 11.32 -9.91 3.27
CA GLN A 38 12.46 -10.32 2.48
C GLN A 38 12.01 -11.06 1.21
N GLU A 39 12.82 -10.96 0.15
CA GLU A 39 12.47 -11.46 -1.18
C GLU A 39 12.16 -12.96 -1.22
N ASP A 40 12.91 -13.76 -0.51
CA ASP A 40 12.75 -15.20 -0.40
C ASP A 40 11.55 -15.61 0.49
N LEU A 41 11.01 -14.69 1.29
CA LEU A 41 9.89 -14.94 2.18
C LEU A 41 8.54 -14.43 1.64
N LYS A 42 8.50 -13.79 0.48
CA LYS A 42 7.27 -13.16 -0.04
C LYS A 42 6.12 -14.17 -0.26
N ALA A 43 6.41 -15.34 -0.80
CA ALA A 43 5.40 -16.37 -0.97
C ALA A 43 4.89 -16.88 0.39
N VAL A 44 5.79 -17.14 1.34
CA VAL A 44 5.43 -17.58 2.70
C VAL A 44 4.62 -16.50 3.44
N ALA A 45 4.97 -15.23 3.29
CA ALA A 45 4.24 -14.11 3.87
C ALA A 45 2.81 -14.04 3.33
N ARG A 46 2.62 -14.27 2.03
CA ARG A 46 1.29 -14.35 1.40
C ARG A 46 0.48 -15.52 1.95
N ASP A 47 1.10 -16.70 2.11
CA ASP A 47 0.44 -17.88 2.69
C ASP A 47 0.02 -17.64 4.15
N HIS A 48 0.85 -16.95 4.94
CA HIS A 48 0.50 -16.54 6.31
C HIS A 48 -0.71 -15.60 6.33
N LEU A 49 -0.77 -14.63 5.43
CA LEU A 49 -1.90 -13.72 5.34
C LEU A 49 -3.17 -14.46 4.88
N ASP A 50 -3.06 -15.36 3.90
CA ASP A 50 -4.16 -16.20 3.43
C ASP A 50 -4.75 -17.03 4.58
N ALA A 51 -3.91 -17.74 5.31
CA ALA A 51 -4.32 -18.52 6.48
C ALA A 51 -4.96 -17.67 7.58
N PHE A 52 -4.39 -16.49 7.86
CA PHE A 52 -4.95 -15.55 8.83
C PHE A 52 -6.35 -15.11 8.43
N LEU A 53 -6.56 -14.69 7.18
CA LEU A 53 -7.86 -14.20 6.69
C LEU A 53 -8.91 -15.31 6.65
N GLN A 54 -8.53 -16.56 6.38
CA GLN A 54 -9.40 -17.72 6.46
C GLN A 54 -9.86 -17.99 7.91
N ALA A 55 -8.92 -17.91 8.86
CA ALA A 55 -9.21 -18.13 10.28
C ALA A 55 -9.99 -16.98 10.94
N HIS A 56 -9.94 -15.78 10.36
CA HIS A 56 -10.53 -14.55 10.93
C HIS A 56 -11.41 -13.83 9.90
N PRO A 57 -12.54 -14.39 9.48
CA PRO A 57 -13.36 -13.86 8.38
C PRO A 57 -13.97 -12.48 8.66
N SER A 58 -14.04 -12.05 9.91
CA SER A 58 -14.50 -10.72 10.31
C SER A 58 -13.40 -9.66 10.36
N ALA A 59 -12.14 -10.06 10.25
CA ALA A 59 -11.03 -9.11 10.23
C ALA A 59 -11.10 -8.22 8.99
N GLN A 60 -10.81 -6.92 9.17
CA GLN A 60 -10.73 -5.96 8.07
C GLN A 60 -9.34 -5.33 8.04
N VAL A 61 -8.60 -5.59 6.98
CA VAL A 61 -7.24 -5.07 6.79
C VAL A 61 -7.07 -4.46 5.41
N LEU A 62 -6.17 -3.49 5.32
CA LEU A 62 -5.57 -3.09 4.04
C LEU A 62 -4.36 -4.00 3.78
N VAL A 63 -4.03 -4.23 2.52
CA VAL A 63 -2.84 -5.01 2.14
C VAL A 63 -1.93 -4.15 1.26
N ARG A 64 -0.69 -3.95 1.69
CA ARG A 64 0.33 -3.43 0.80
C ARG A 64 0.89 -4.59 -0.03
N VAL A 65 0.57 -4.59 -1.30
CA VAL A 65 1.01 -5.60 -2.26
C VAL A 65 2.41 -5.29 -2.77
N ASN A 66 3.09 -6.25 -3.37
CA ASN A 66 4.35 -5.98 -4.06
C ASN A 66 4.14 -5.02 -5.23
N ALA A 67 5.17 -4.25 -5.58
CA ALA A 67 5.09 -3.21 -6.60
C ALA A 67 4.67 -3.75 -7.98
N PRO A 68 4.02 -2.93 -8.82
CA PRO A 68 3.75 -3.30 -10.21
C PRO A 68 5.04 -3.68 -10.94
N GLY A 69 5.02 -4.82 -11.66
CA GLY A 69 6.21 -5.38 -12.30
C GLY A 69 6.98 -6.39 -11.44
N HIS A 70 6.76 -6.42 -10.15
CA HIS A 70 7.33 -7.47 -9.29
C HIS A 70 6.66 -8.83 -9.58
N ARG A 71 7.45 -9.92 -9.55
CA ARG A 71 6.96 -11.29 -9.87
C ARG A 71 5.80 -11.75 -8.99
N GLU A 72 5.74 -11.29 -7.73
CA GLU A 72 4.71 -11.68 -6.75
C GLU A 72 3.43 -10.82 -6.85
N HIS A 73 3.46 -9.70 -7.56
CA HIS A 73 2.36 -8.74 -7.63
C HIS A 73 1.02 -9.37 -8.03
N ALA A 74 1.02 -10.19 -9.07
CA ALA A 74 -0.20 -10.82 -9.57
C ALA A 74 -0.82 -11.80 -8.55
N ALA A 75 0.03 -12.54 -7.84
CA ALA A 75 -0.41 -13.46 -6.81
C ALA A 75 -0.99 -12.73 -5.59
N ASP A 76 -0.41 -11.57 -5.22
CA ASP A 76 -0.92 -10.72 -4.15
C ASP A 76 -2.30 -10.16 -4.49
N LEU A 77 -2.49 -9.66 -5.72
CA LEU A 77 -3.80 -9.19 -6.18
C LEU A 77 -4.86 -10.30 -6.17
N LEU A 78 -4.47 -11.53 -6.54
CA LEU A 78 -5.37 -12.67 -6.49
C LEU A 78 -5.80 -13.00 -5.07
N LEU A 79 -4.88 -12.95 -4.10
CA LEU A 79 -5.20 -13.09 -2.67
C LEU A 79 -6.19 -12.00 -2.23
N CYS A 80 -5.90 -10.73 -2.53
CA CYS A 80 -6.77 -9.62 -2.16
C CYS A 80 -8.20 -9.78 -2.73
N ARG A 81 -8.33 -10.25 -3.96
CA ARG A 81 -9.63 -10.50 -4.60
C ARG A 81 -10.43 -11.59 -3.88
N ARG A 82 -9.77 -12.65 -3.40
CA ARG A 82 -10.44 -13.81 -2.79
C ARG A 82 -11.01 -13.53 -1.41
N HIS A 83 -10.41 -12.62 -0.65
CA HIS A 83 -10.77 -12.41 0.75
C HIS A 83 -11.62 -11.17 0.97
N ALA A 84 -12.82 -11.35 1.52
CA ALA A 84 -13.70 -10.25 1.95
C ALA A 84 -13.06 -9.40 3.06
N GLY A 85 -12.19 -10.00 3.88
CA GLY A 85 -11.45 -9.32 4.94
C GLY A 85 -10.39 -8.32 4.45
N VAL A 86 -10.05 -8.33 3.14
CA VAL A 86 -9.23 -7.27 2.53
C VAL A 86 -10.16 -6.13 2.15
N SER A 87 -10.09 -5.02 2.86
CA SER A 87 -10.91 -3.82 2.66
C SER A 87 -10.35 -2.89 1.57
N GLY A 88 -9.06 -2.99 1.27
CA GLY A 88 -8.41 -2.19 0.22
C GLY A 88 -6.96 -2.58 0.02
N ILE A 89 -6.37 -2.05 -1.06
CA ILE A 89 -5.01 -2.33 -1.51
C ILE A 89 -4.19 -1.05 -1.43
N LEU A 90 -3.07 -1.06 -0.70
CA LEU A 90 -2.01 -0.10 -0.89
C LEU A 90 -1.15 -0.55 -2.07
N LEU A 91 -1.09 0.29 -3.10
CA LEU A 91 -0.33 0.05 -4.32
C LEU A 91 0.95 0.86 -4.30
N PRO A 92 2.11 0.25 -3.96
CA PRO A 92 3.39 0.97 -3.94
C PRO A 92 3.84 1.30 -5.36
N LYS A 93 4.70 2.31 -5.48
CA LYS A 93 5.32 2.73 -6.74
C LYS A 93 4.31 2.89 -7.88
N ALA A 94 3.16 3.51 -7.54
CA ALA A 94 2.10 3.78 -8.50
C ALA A 94 2.50 4.92 -9.42
N GLU A 95 2.59 4.64 -10.71
CA GLU A 95 3.09 5.58 -11.72
C GLU A 95 2.12 5.82 -12.88
N THR A 96 1.15 4.93 -13.07
CA THR A 96 0.18 5.03 -14.17
C THR A 96 -1.23 4.65 -13.75
N PRO A 97 -2.27 5.29 -14.33
CA PRO A 97 -3.66 4.88 -14.12
C PRO A 97 -3.91 3.39 -14.41
N ALA A 98 -3.27 2.83 -15.43
CA ALA A 98 -3.43 1.42 -15.77
C ALA A 98 -2.97 0.45 -14.65
N GLN A 99 -1.95 0.83 -13.87
CA GLN A 99 -1.55 0.05 -12.69
C GLN A 99 -2.64 0.08 -11.60
N VAL A 100 -3.22 1.26 -11.37
CA VAL A 100 -4.33 1.45 -10.41
C VAL A 100 -5.56 0.67 -10.85
N GLU A 101 -5.95 0.76 -12.12
CA GLU A 101 -7.08 0.03 -12.70
C GLU A 101 -6.92 -1.48 -12.55
N ARG A 102 -5.70 -2.00 -12.77
CA ARG A 102 -5.40 -3.42 -12.58
C ARG A 102 -5.59 -3.85 -11.12
N ALA A 103 -5.15 -3.05 -10.16
CA ALA A 103 -5.39 -3.32 -8.75
C ALA A 103 -6.90 -3.21 -8.42
N GLY A 104 -7.59 -2.20 -8.94
CA GLY A 104 -9.02 -1.98 -8.78
C GLY A 104 -9.89 -3.09 -9.39
N ALA A 105 -9.40 -3.81 -10.42
CA ALA A 105 -10.08 -4.95 -11.01
C ALA A 105 -10.28 -6.13 -10.03
N THR A 106 -9.63 -6.09 -8.87
CA THR A 106 -9.90 -7.00 -7.75
C THR A 106 -11.24 -6.74 -7.06
N GLY A 107 -11.88 -5.60 -7.32
CA GLY A 107 -13.08 -5.13 -6.62
C GLY A 107 -12.79 -4.45 -5.27
N LYS A 108 -11.51 -4.19 -4.96
CA LYS A 108 -11.07 -3.51 -3.73
C LYS A 108 -10.78 -2.05 -3.99
N ALA A 109 -10.98 -1.20 -2.97
CA ALA A 109 -10.51 0.17 -3.00
C ALA A 109 -8.98 0.22 -3.14
N VAL A 110 -8.46 1.18 -3.89
CA VAL A 110 -7.02 1.32 -4.12
C VAL A 110 -6.51 2.60 -3.47
N TRP A 111 -5.41 2.47 -2.74
CA TRP A 111 -4.63 3.56 -2.18
C TRP A 111 -3.25 3.58 -2.85
N PRO A 112 -3.10 4.30 -3.97
CA PRO A 112 -1.79 4.45 -4.61
C PRO A 112 -0.81 5.16 -3.67
N ILE A 113 0.41 4.65 -3.56
CA ILE A 113 1.50 5.33 -2.85
C ILE A 113 2.30 6.12 -3.89
N ILE A 114 2.33 7.43 -3.72
CA ILE A 114 3.11 8.35 -4.52
C ILE A 114 4.50 8.46 -3.90
N GLU A 115 5.47 7.79 -4.51
CA GLU A 115 6.81 7.62 -3.96
C GLU A 115 7.90 7.56 -5.04
N SER A 116 7.56 7.98 -6.27
CA SER A 116 8.51 8.18 -7.36
C SER A 116 8.27 9.51 -8.08
N ALA A 117 9.29 10.03 -8.74
CA ALA A 117 9.20 11.23 -9.57
C ALA A 117 8.14 11.07 -10.67
N CYS A 118 8.07 9.87 -11.27
CA CYS A 118 7.10 9.54 -12.30
C CYS A 118 5.66 9.55 -11.75
N GLY A 119 5.45 8.97 -10.56
CA GLY A 119 4.15 9.00 -9.87
C GLY A 119 3.74 10.43 -9.50
N LEU A 120 4.68 11.22 -8.98
CA LEU A 120 4.42 12.64 -8.66
C LEU A 120 4.05 13.45 -9.89
N ALA A 121 4.76 13.29 -11.01
CA ALA A 121 4.46 13.97 -12.26
C ALA A 121 3.06 13.62 -12.83
N ARG A 122 2.50 12.48 -12.44
CA ARG A 122 1.18 11.99 -12.88
C ARG A 122 0.12 12.01 -11.78
N LEU A 123 0.35 12.73 -10.71
CA LEU A 123 -0.51 12.76 -9.53
C LEU A 123 -1.99 12.96 -9.86
N ALA A 124 -2.31 13.97 -10.67
CA ALA A 124 -3.69 14.28 -11.05
C ALA A 124 -4.38 13.11 -11.78
N SER A 125 -3.67 12.43 -12.69
CA SER A 125 -4.22 11.29 -13.41
C SER A 125 -4.38 10.05 -12.54
N LEU A 126 -3.46 9.85 -11.59
CA LEU A 126 -3.55 8.78 -10.60
C LEU A 126 -4.72 9.01 -9.64
N ALA A 127 -4.91 10.24 -9.17
CA ALA A 127 -6.01 10.60 -8.28
C ALA A 127 -7.40 10.39 -8.90
N GLN A 128 -7.50 10.53 -10.23
CA GLN A 128 -8.76 10.38 -10.97
C GLN A 128 -8.99 8.94 -11.47
N ALA A 129 -8.04 8.03 -11.28
CA ALA A 129 -8.17 6.66 -11.74
C ALA A 129 -9.33 5.94 -11.03
N PRO A 130 -10.12 5.12 -11.74
CA PRO A 130 -11.22 4.38 -11.15
C PRO A 130 -10.77 3.48 -9.99
N GLY A 131 -11.54 3.49 -8.89
CA GLY A 131 -11.26 2.68 -7.71
C GLY A 131 -10.30 3.31 -6.70
N VAL A 132 -9.75 4.49 -6.97
CA VAL A 132 -8.96 5.23 -5.99
C VAL A 132 -9.89 5.78 -4.90
N GLU A 133 -9.59 5.38 -3.67
CA GLU A 133 -10.27 5.92 -2.48
C GLU A 133 -9.44 7.05 -1.86
N ARG A 134 -8.10 6.91 -1.90
CA ARG A 134 -7.18 7.83 -1.25
C ARG A 134 -5.80 7.73 -1.88
N LEU A 135 -5.08 8.83 -1.95
CA LEU A 135 -3.65 8.83 -2.22
C LEU A 135 -2.87 8.68 -0.91
N SER A 136 -1.79 7.93 -0.95
CA SER A 136 -0.79 7.83 0.09
C SER A 136 0.54 8.40 -0.41
N PHE A 137 1.37 8.87 0.50
CA PHE A 137 2.62 9.53 0.14
C PHE A 137 3.81 8.84 0.82
N GLY A 138 4.75 8.33 0.03
CA GLY A 138 5.98 7.67 0.47
C GLY A 138 7.19 8.61 0.40
N SER A 139 7.40 9.40 1.46
CA SER A 139 8.43 10.46 1.46
C SER A 139 9.86 9.94 1.38
N LEU A 140 10.13 8.75 1.92
CA LEU A 140 11.47 8.17 1.93
C LEU A 140 11.88 7.75 0.52
N ASP A 141 11.07 6.94 -0.13
CA ASP A 141 11.33 6.43 -1.48
C ASP A 141 11.34 7.57 -2.50
N LEU A 142 10.40 8.53 -2.39
CA LEU A 142 10.42 9.71 -3.24
C LEU A 142 11.70 10.53 -3.06
N GLY A 143 12.18 10.67 -1.82
CA GLY A 143 13.44 11.36 -1.55
C GLY A 143 14.63 10.65 -2.19
N LEU A 144 14.66 9.32 -2.17
CA LEU A 144 15.69 8.52 -2.83
C LEU A 144 15.60 8.62 -4.35
N ASP A 145 14.42 8.48 -4.92
CA ASP A 145 14.20 8.53 -6.37
C ASP A 145 14.57 9.90 -6.97
N LEU A 146 14.27 10.97 -6.26
CA LEU A 146 14.65 12.34 -6.63
C LEU A 146 16.09 12.72 -6.24
N ASN A 147 16.85 11.80 -5.63
CA ASN A 147 18.20 12.06 -5.11
C ASN A 147 18.26 13.32 -4.21
N LEU A 148 17.25 13.52 -3.38
CA LEU A 148 17.19 14.64 -2.46
C LEU A 148 18.10 14.41 -1.26
N ARG A 149 18.87 15.44 -0.87
CA ARG A 149 19.57 15.40 0.41
C ARG A 149 18.55 15.53 1.53
N THR A 150 18.50 14.54 2.43
CA THR A 150 17.68 14.60 3.63
C THR A 150 17.93 15.89 4.42
N ALA A 151 16.86 16.48 4.96
CA ALA A 151 16.89 17.72 5.72
C ALA A 151 17.44 18.96 4.97
N SER A 152 17.28 19.01 3.64
CA SER A 152 17.54 20.21 2.86
C SER A 152 16.26 21.02 2.63
N GLU A 153 16.38 22.34 2.50
CA GLU A 153 15.24 23.22 2.16
C GLU A 153 14.57 22.78 0.84
N ALA A 154 15.36 22.37 -0.15
CA ALA A 154 14.85 21.84 -1.42
C ALA A 154 14.01 20.56 -1.22
N ALA A 155 14.45 19.65 -0.34
CA ALA A 155 13.68 18.45 -0.02
C ALA A 155 12.34 18.82 0.64
N GLU A 156 12.35 19.75 1.61
CA GLU A 156 11.12 20.19 2.27
C GLU A 156 10.13 20.85 1.28
N GLN A 157 10.61 21.66 0.34
CA GLN A 157 9.78 22.27 -0.68
C GLN A 157 9.13 21.25 -1.61
N VAL A 158 9.90 20.27 -2.12
CA VAL A 158 9.39 19.20 -2.99
C VAL A 158 8.40 18.32 -2.25
N LEU A 159 8.75 17.88 -1.04
CA LEU A 159 7.87 17.04 -0.21
C LEU A 159 6.61 17.81 0.23
N GLY A 160 6.74 19.11 0.50
CA GLY A 160 5.62 19.99 0.80
C GLY A 160 4.67 20.10 -0.39
N HIS A 161 5.20 20.38 -1.59
CA HIS A 161 4.40 20.41 -2.82
C HIS A 161 3.65 19.09 -3.04
N ALA A 162 4.35 17.96 -2.95
CA ALA A 162 3.74 16.65 -3.15
C ALA A 162 2.61 16.32 -2.13
N ARG A 163 2.63 16.90 -0.93
CA ARG A 163 1.58 16.69 0.09
C ARG A 163 0.32 17.53 -0.15
N TYR A 164 0.45 18.65 -0.84
CA TYR A 164 -0.63 19.62 -1.01
C TYR A 164 -1.15 19.71 -2.46
N ALA A 165 -0.52 19.01 -3.41
CA ALA A 165 -0.96 18.91 -4.78
C ALA A 165 -2.04 17.86 -4.97
#